data_37f8d357786115c4c8a2ea3fffb21143
#
_entry.id   37f8d357786115c4c8a2ea3fffb21143
#
_cell.length_a   1.000
_cell.length_b   1.000
_cell.length_c   1.000
_cell.angle_alpha   90.00
_cell.angle_beta   90.00
_cell.angle_gamma   90.00
#
_symmetry.space_group_name_H-M   'P 1'
#
loop_
_entity.id
_entity.type
_entity.pdbx_description
1 polymer ?
#
loop_
_entity_poly.entity_id
_entity_poly.type
_entity_poly.pdbx_seq_one_letter_code
_entity_poly.pdbx_strand_id
1 'polypeptide(L)'
;KKFDHTVDPSTLPVEEKGGAVVFSKDENGIVRFAMVHDVFGYWTLSKGGIDLGESPEEGTIREIKEEIGLDITIVEKLGENEYVAHHPEKGKIRKHVHYFLTESVYQPLVLAAGTGGLDQAKWFELSEIPELMMYDDVTKLIAGAIEKITMLTAAH
;
A
#
# COMPACT_ATOMS: atom_id res chain seq x y z
N LYS A 1 17.50 27.83 6.08
CA LYS A 1 16.23 27.96 5.43
C LYS A 1 15.07 27.91 6.41
N LYS A 2 14.13 28.78 6.23
CA LYS A 2 12.97 28.86 7.11
C LYS A 2 11.85 27.95 6.63
N PHE A 3 11.17 27.32 7.58
CA PHE A 3 9.90 26.67 7.29
C PHE A 3 8.83 27.73 7.10
N ASP A 4 7.95 27.50 6.15
CA ASP A 4 6.81 28.35 5.95
C ASP A 4 5.69 27.87 6.89
N HIS A 5 5.63 28.50 8.07
CA HIS A 5 4.62 28.17 9.06
C HIS A 5 3.26 28.82 8.78
N THR A 6 3.18 29.64 7.71
CA THR A 6 1.95 30.32 7.36
C THR A 6 1.05 29.51 6.45
N VAL A 7 1.60 28.43 5.84
CA VAL A 7 0.83 27.59 4.94
C VAL A 7 0.02 26.58 5.73
N ASP A 8 -1.30 26.71 5.66
CA ASP A 8 -2.22 25.74 6.23
C ASP A 8 -2.27 24.52 5.30
N PRO A 9 -1.91 23.31 5.78
CA PRO A 9 -1.96 22.12 4.94
C PRO A 9 -3.33 21.87 4.28
N SER A 10 -4.42 22.31 4.91
CA SER A 10 -5.76 22.13 4.34
C SER A 10 -5.98 22.91 3.05
N THR A 11 -5.13 23.90 2.76
CA THR A 11 -5.20 24.71 1.54
C THR A 11 -4.37 24.14 0.39
N LEU A 12 -3.54 23.13 0.66
CA LEU A 12 -2.69 22.54 -0.36
C LEU A 12 -3.51 21.67 -1.32
N PRO A 13 -3.09 21.57 -2.59
CA PRO A 13 -3.69 20.60 -3.49
C PRO A 13 -3.59 19.18 -2.89
N VAL A 14 -4.63 18.37 -3.10
CA VAL A 14 -4.68 17.01 -2.59
C VAL A 14 -4.53 16.03 -3.75
N GLU A 15 -3.66 15.05 -3.57
CA GLU A 15 -3.53 13.92 -4.48
C GLU A 15 -4.06 12.69 -3.77
N GLU A 16 -5.11 12.06 -4.34
CA GLU A 16 -5.71 10.87 -3.79
C GLU A 16 -4.95 9.64 -4.26
N LYS A 17 -4.62 8.77 -3.32
CA LYS A 17 -3.88 7.52 -3.61
C LYS A 17 -4.59 6.33 -2.97
N GLY A 18 -4.42 5.17 -3.57
CA GLY A 18 -4.89 3.91 -3.01
C GLY A 18 -3.73 2.98 -2.79
N GLY A 19 -3.71 2.30 -1.66
CA GLY A 19 -2.69 1.34 -1.31
C GLY A 19 -3.31 0.07 -0.76
N ALA A 20 -2.55 -1.02 -0.80
CA ALA A 20 -3.09 -2.31 -0.41
C ALA A 20 -2.12 -3.13 0.41
N VAL A 21 -2.64 -3.74 1.48
CA VAL A 21 -2.02 -4.91 2.07
C VAL A 21 -2.60 -6.09 1.30
N VAL A 22 -1.78 -6.76 0.49
CA VAL A 22 -2.22 -7.87 -0.33
C VAL A 22 -1.79 -9.17 0.35
N PHE A 23 -2.77 -10.02 0.68
CA PHE A 23 -2.45 -11.34 1.19
C PHE A 23 -2.95 -12.43 0.25
N SER A 24 -2.32 -13.58 0.36
CA SER A 24 -2.74 -14.80 -0.31
C SER A 24 -2.73 -15.92 0.73
N LYS A 25 -3.74 -16.76 0.69
CA LYS A 25 -3.82 -17.93 1.55
C LYS A 25 -3.85 -19.15 0.65
N ASP A 26 -2.84 -19.99 0.74
CA ASP A 26 -2.78 -21.16 -0.12
C ASP A 26 -3.65 -22.30 0.42
N GLU A 27 -3.70 -23.40 -0.33
CA GLU A 27 -4.52 -24.56 0.00
C GLU A 27 -4.12 -25.23 1.32
N ASN A 28 -2.89 -24.99 1.78
CA ASN A 28 -2.40 -25.49 3.07
C ASN A 28 -2.65 -24.50 4.22
N GLY A 29 -3.29 -23.38 3.93
CA GLY A 29 -3.59 -22.35 4.93
C GLY A 29 -2.45 -21.42 5.22
N ILE A 30 -1.35 -21.48 4.45
CA ILE A 30 -0.22 -20.56 4.64
C ILE A 30 -0.58 -19.19 4.07
N VAL A 31 -0.47 -18.17 4.93
CA VAL A 31 -0.73 -16.78 4.57
C VAL A 31 0.57 -16.10 4.17
N ARG A 32 0.54 -15.41 3.03
CA ARG A 32 1.68 -14.63 2.55
C ARG A 32 1.22 -13.23 2.22
N PHE A 33 2.13 -12.28 2.35
CA PHE A 33 1.89 -10.86 2.02
C PHE A 33 2.80 -10.44 0.88
N ALA A 34 2.23 -9.73 -0.10
CA ALA A 34 3.00 -9.16 -1.19
C ALA A 34 3.53 -7.79 -0.77
N MET A 35 4.83 -7.62 -0.78
CA MET A 35 5.49 -6.38 -0.39
C MET A 35 6.37 -5.87 -1.51
N VAL A 36 6.59 -4.57 -1.53
CA VAL A 36 7.55 -3.94 -2.44
C VAL A 36 8.68 -3.32 -1.62
N HIS A 37 9.86 -3.28 -2.22
CA HIS A 37 11.06 -2.76 -1.56
C HIS A 37 11.43 -1.42 -2.19
N ASP A 38 11.65 -0.40 -1.37
CA ASP A 38 12.03 0.91 -1.88
C ASP A 38 13.54 1.11 -1.90
N VAL A 39 13.98 2.15 -2.59
CA VAL A 39 15.41 2.43 -2.78
C VAL A 39 16.09 2.89 -1.48
N PHE A 40 15.33 3.13 -0.42
CA PHE A 40 15.86 3.51 0.89
C PHE A 40 16.10 2.30 1.79
N GLY A 41 15.79 1.10 1.30
CA GLY A 41 16.02 -0.14 2.03
C GLY A 41 14.86 -0.65 2.86
N TYR A 42 13.65 -0.14 2.63
CA TYR A 42 12.47 -0.52 3.40
C TYR A 42 11.51 -1.34 2.55
N TRP A 43 10.87 -2.31 3.22
CA TRP A 43 9.72 -3.01 2.65
C TRP A 43 8.47 -2.21 2.96
N THR A 44 7.63 -2.03 1.95
CA THR A 44 6.45 -1.19 2.07
C THR A 44 5.31 -1.77 1.23
N LEU A 45 4.19 -1.05 1.18
CA LEU A 45 3.00 -1.49 0.49
C LEU A 45 2.93 -0.90 -0.91
N SER A 46 2.37 -1.67 -1.84
CA SER A 46 2.10 -1.19 -3.19
C SER A 46 0.97 -0.16 -3.14
N LYS A 47 1.13 0.95 -3.85
CA LYS A 47 0.15 2.03 -3.91
C LYS A 47 0.35 2.88 -5.16
N GLY A 48 -0.69 3.62 -5.52
CA GLY A 48 -0.60 4.52 -6.65
C GLY A 48 -1.74 5.52 -6.69
N GLY A 49 -1.74 6.39 -7.69
CA GLY A 49 -2.73 7.45 -7.81
C GLY A 49 -4.10 6.94 -8.22
N ILE A 50 -5.14 7.55 -7.65
CA ILE A 50 -6.53 7.28 -8.03
C ILE A 50 -6.87 8.28 -9.12
N ASP A 51 -7.35 7.81 -10.27
CA ASP A 51 -7.71 8.66 -11.38
C ASP A 51 -9.05 9.33 -11.15
N LEU A 52 -9.25 10.45 -11.82
CA LEU A 52 -10.51 11.17 -11.77
C LEU A 52 -11.64 10.24 -12.23
N GLY A 53 -12.70 10.16 -11.43
CA GLY A 53 -13.85 9.32 -11.73
C GLY A 53 -13.77 7.90 -11.18
N GLU A 54 -12.61 7.50 -10.66
CA GLU A 54 -12.48 6.21 -9.98
C GLU A 54 -12.83 6.34 -8.49
N SER A 55 -13.43 5.30 -7.93
CA SER A 55 -13.51 5.18 -6.48
C SER A 55 -12.13 4.82 -5.94
N PRO A 56 -11.86 5.01 -4.64
CA PRO A 56 -10.61 4.55 -4.03
C PRO A 56 -10.36 3.06 -4.26
N GLU A 57 -11.41 2.24 -4.19
CA GLU A 57 -11.31 0.80 -4.43
C GLU A 57 -10.91 0.49 -5.87
N GLU A 58 -11.58 1.11 -6.83
CA GLU A 58 -11.29 0.91 -8.25
C GLU A 58 -9.86 1.31 -8.60
N GLY A 59 -9.44 2.47 -8.11
CA GLY A 59 -8.09 2.97 -8.35
C GLY A 59 -7.03 2.07 -7.74
N THR A 60 -7.30 1.54 -6.55
CA THR A 60 -6.37 0.62 -5.88
C THR A 60 -6.24 -0.68 -6.67
N ILE A 61 -7.35 -1.25 -7.11
CA ILE A 61 -7.34 -2.49 -7.93
C ILE A 61 -6.49 -2.28 -9.19
N ARG A 62 -6.71 -1.17 -9.88
CA ARG A 62 -5.97 -0.86 -11.11
C ARG A 62 -4.49 -0.65 -10.83
N GLU A 63 -4.13 0.13 -9.80
CA GLU A 63 -2.74 0.43 -9.49
C GLU A 63 -1.95 -0.81 -9.08
N ILE A 64 -2.54 -1.69 -8.28
CA ILE A 64 -1.86 -2.92 -7.87
C ILE A 64 -1.61 -3.82 -9.08
N LYS A 65 -2.54 -3.88 -10.01
CA LYS A 65 -2.36 -4.63 -11.25
C LYS A 65 -1.21 -4.04 -12.07
N GLU A 66 -1.17 -2.74 -12.19
CA GLU A 66 -0.11 -2.06 -12.96
C GLU A 66 1.25 -2.21 -12.30
N GLU A 67 1.34 -2.08 -10.98
CA GLU A 67 2.61 -2.04 -10.27
C GLU A 67 3.24 -3.42 -10.06
N ILE A 68 2.46 -4.41 -9.61
CA ILE A 68 2.99 -5.73 -9.27
C ILE A 68 2.28 -6.90 -9.95
N GLY A 69 1.36 -6.61 -10.86
CA GLY A 69 0.76 -7.63 -11.72
C GLY A 69 -0.31 -8.51 -11.08
N LEU A 70 -0.84 -8.13 -9.92
CA LEU A 70 -1.85 -8.94 -9.23
C LEU A 70 -3.26 -8.42 -9.46
N ASP A 71 -4.18 -9.36 -9.66
CA ASP A 71 -5.61 -9.10 -9.65
C ASP A 71 -6.10 -9.29 -8.23
N ILE A 72 -6.41 -8.18 -7.57
CA ILE A 72 -6.82 -8.20 -6.17
C ILE A 72 -8.32 -8.07 -6.01
N THR A 73 -8.82 -8.63 -4.92
CA THR A 73 -10.19 -8.43 -4.46
C THR A 73 -10.14 -7.64 -3.16
N ILE A 74 -10.89 -6.56 -3.09
CA ILE A 74 -10.98 -5.74 -1.86
C ILE A 74 -11.75 -6.55 -0.82
N VAL A 75 -11.15 -6.70 0.35
CA VAL A 75 -11.79 -7.37 1.49
C VAL A 75 -12.40 -6.33 2.43
N GLU A 76 -11.60 -5.35 2.84
CA GLU A 76 -12.03 -4.36 3.81
C GLU A 76 -11.09 -3.16 3.82
N LYS A 77 -11.61 -2.00 4.18
CA LYS A 77 -10.78 -0.82 4.37
C LYS A 77 -9.99 -0.94 5.68
N LEU A 78 -8.70 -0.63 5.64
CA LEU A 78 -7.83 -0.66 6.81
C LEU A 78 -7.67 0.69 7.47
N GLY A 79 -7.61 1.75 6.67
CA GLY A 79 -7.42 3.09 7.20
C GLY A 79 -6.99 4.08 6.14
N GLU A 80 -6.61 5.26 6.60
CA GLU A 80 -6.16 6.36 5.75
C GLU A 80 -4.99 7.06 6.44
N ASN A 81 -4.12 7.65 5.65
CA ASN A 81 -3.15 8.59 6.19
C ASN A 81 -2.94 9.74 5.21
N GLU A 82 -2.36 10.82 5.71
CA GLU A 82 -2.01 11.96 4.89
C GLU A 82 -0.58 12.37 5.20
N TYR A 83 0.10 12.88 4.18
CA TYR A 83 1.41 13.48 4.36
C TYR A 83 1.63 14.54 3.29
N VAL A 84 2.51 15.50 3.60
CA VAL A 84 2.88 16.55 2.65
C VAL A 84 4.13 16.13 1.91
N ALA A 85 4.08 16.21 0.58
CA ALA A 85 5.20 15.92 -0.29
C ALA A 85 5.48 17.12 -1.20
N HIS A 86 6.68 17.15 -1.76
CA HIS A 86 7.05 18.22 -2.69
C HIS A 86 6.94 17.69 -4.12
N HIS A 87 6.05 18.31 -4.90
CA HIS A 87 5.88 17.98 -6.31
C HIS A 87 6.77 18.91 -7.14
N PRO A 88 7.52 18.38 -8.12
CA PRO A 88 8.44 19.22 -8.91
C PRO A 88 7.79 20.42 -9.59
N GLU A 89 6.53 20.29 -10.00
CA GLU A 89 5.82 21.37 -10.72
C GLU A 89 4.83 22.11 -9.85
N LYS A 90 4.16 21.41 -8.94
CA LYS A 90 3.07 21.98 -8.13
C LYS A 90 3.52 22.52 -6.78
N GLY A 91 4.79 22.29 -6.40
CA GLY A 91 5.27 22.62 -5.08
C GLY A 91 4.77 21.64 -4.03
N LYS A 92 4.40 22.15 -2.85
CA LYS A 92 3.89 21.30 -1.78
C LYS A 92 2.50 20.80 -2.12
N ILE A 93 2.29 19.50 -1.97
CA ILE A 93 0.99 18.87 -2.15
C ILE A 93 0.71 17.98 -0.96
N ARG A 94 -0.56 17.75 -0.69
CA ARG A 94 -1.00 16.84 0.36
C ARG A 94 -1.38 15.52 -0.29
N LYS A 95 -0.74 14.43 0.13
CA LYS A 95 -1.06 13.10 -0.36
C LYS A 95 -1.95 12.41 0.65
N HIS A 96 -3.10 11.94 0.18
CA HIS A 96 -4.09 11.26 1.00
C HIS A 96 -4.20 9.82 0.48
N VAL A 97 -3.86 8.86 1.32
CA VAL A 97 -3.80 7.46 0.93
C VAL A 97 -4.89 6.67 1.62
N HIS A 98 -5.68 5.94 0.83
CA HIS A 98 -6.68 4.99 1.33
C HIS A 98 -6.05 3.60 1.28
N TYR A 99 -6.00 2.90 2.41
CA TYR A 99 -5.42 1.57 2.49
C TYR A 99 -6.49 0.50 2.66
N PHE A 100 -6.34 -0.58 1.90
CA PHE A 100 -7.29 -1.69 1.91
C PHE A 100 -6.60 -3.01 2.18
N LEU A 101 -7.30 -3.88 2.91
CA LEU A 101 -6.96 -5.30 2.96
C LEU A 101 -7.49 -5.93 1.69
N THR A 102 -6.64 -6.64 0.98
CA THR A 102 -6.98 -7.24 -0.31
C THR A 102 -6.44 -8.65 -0.40
N GLU A 103 -7.07 -9.44 -1.22
CA GLU A 103 -6.68 -10.83 -1.42
C GLU A 103 -6.35 -11.11 -2.88
N SER A 104 -5.36 -11.95 -3.11
CA SER A 104 -4.92 -12.37 -4.43
C SER A 104 -4.56 -13.84 -4.43
N VAL A 105 -4.56 -14.45 -5.60
CA VAL A 105 -3.96 -15.77 -5.81
C VAL A 105 -2.45 -15.62 -5.59
N TYR A 106 -1.84 -16.67 -5.04
CA TYR A 106 -0.39 -16.72 -4.88
C TYR A 106 0.25 -17.02 -6.24
N GLN A 107 0.88 -16.01 -6.80
CA GLN A 107 1.53 -16.09 -8.12
C GLN A 107 2.74 -15.19 -8.15
N PRO A 108 3.65 -15.36 -9.11
CA PRO A 108 4.83 -14.51 -9.21
C PRO A 108 4.43 -13.02 -9.31
N LEU A 109 5.18 -12.19 -8.61
CA LEU A 109 5.03 -10.73 -8.70
C LEU A 109 5.86 -10.21 -9.86
N VAL A 110 5.30 -9.25 -10.59
CA VAL A 110 6.00 -8.64 -11.72
C VAL A 110 6.03 -7.13 -11.45
N LEU A 111 7.17 -6.64 -10.97
CA LEU A 111 7.33 -5.22 -10.72
C LEU A 111 7.42 -4.49 -12.04
N ALA A 112 6.56 -3.49 -12.26
CA ALA A 112 6.53 -2.74 -13.51
C ALA A 112 7.82 -1.95 -13.69
N ALA A 113 8.29 -1.87 -14.93
CA ALA A 113 9.42 -1.04 -15.28
C ALA A 113 9.07 0.43 -15.07
N GLY A 114 10.01 1.22 -14.53
CA GLY A 114 9.80 2.64 -14.34
C GLY A 114 8.99 3.01 -13.10
N THR A 115 8.70 2.06 -12.20
CA THR A 115 8.14 2.39 -10.89
C THR A 115 9.23 3.08 -10.07
N GLY A 116 9.23 4.40 -10.09
CA GLY A 116 10.26 5.18 -9.41
C GLY A 116 10.29 4.86 -7.92
N GLY A 117 11.50 4.64 -7.40
CA GLY A 117 11.70 4.41 -5.97
C GLY A 117 11.48 3.00 -5.50
N LEU A 118 11.14 2.04 -6.37
CA LEU A 118 11.00 0.63 -6.02
C LEU A 118 12.00 -0.21 -6.80
N ASP A 119 12.61 -1.20 -6.15
CA ASP A 119 13.61 -2.06 -6.79
C ASP A 119 13.29 -3.55 -6.75
N GLN A 120 12.33 -3.99 -5.95
CA GLN A 120 11.88 -5.39 -5.98
C GLN A 120 10.50 -5.55 -5.38
N ALA A 121 9.86 -6.68 -5.70
CA ALA A 121 8.59 -7.09 -5.13
C ALA A 121 8.70 -8.56 -4.74
N LYS A 122 8.16 -8.93 -3.58
CA LYS A 122 8.33 -10.28 -3.06
C LYS A 122 7.19 -10.65 -2.13
N TRP A 123 6.83 -11.94 -2.13
CA TRP A 123 5.94 -12.51 -1.14
C TRP A 123 6.70 -12.89 0.12
N PHE A 124 6.10 -12.61 1.27
CA PHE A 124 6.65 -13.01 2.57
C PHE A 124 5.61 -13.80 3.33
N GLU A 125 6.04 -14.89 3.96
CA GLU A 125 5.19 -15.61 4.88
C GLU A 125 5.04 -14.80 6.17
N LEU A 126 3.95 -15.05 6.87
CA LEU A 126 3.64 -14.33 8.10
C LEU A 126 4.82 -14.34 9.10
N SER A 127 5.51 -15.47 9.22
CA SER A 127 6.65 -15.61 10.13
C SER A 127 7.85 -14.75 9.75
N GLU A 128 7.95 -14.32 8.49
CA GLU A 128 9.05 -13.48 8.02
C GLU A 128 8.82 -12.00 8.28
N ILE A 129 7.56 -11.60 8.47
CA ILE A 129 7.20 -10.18 8.60
C ILE A 129 7.97 -9.46 9.73
N PRO A 130 8.12 -10.03 10.94
CA PRO A 130 8.84 -9.34 12.01
C PRO A 130 10.31 -9.06 11.71
N GLU A 131 10.89 -9.75 10.74
CA GLU A 131 12.29 -9.59 10.35
C GLU A 131 12.50 -8.43 9.36
N LEU A 132 11.42 -7.89 8.82
CA LEU A 132 11.49 -6.89 7.76
C LEU A 132 11.68 -5.48 8.32
N MET A 133 12.52 -4.70 7.63
CA MET A 133 12.63 -3.28 7.92
C MET A 133 11.44 -2.58 7.24
N MET A 134 10.52 -2.02 8.04
CA MET A 134 9.32 -1.37 7.56
C MET A 134 9.13 -0.03 8.26
N TYR A 135 8.45 0.90 7.58
CA TYR A 135 8.03 2.15 8.21
C TYR A 135 6.96 1.87 9.28
N ASP A 136 6.88 2.72 10.29
CA ASP A 136 5.96 2.52 11.41
C ASP A 136 4.49 2.42 10.97
N ASP A 137 4.07 3.24 10.02
CA ASP A 137 2.71 3.21 9.50
C ASP A 137 2.41 1.90 8.76
N VAL A 138 3.39 1.38 8.02
CA VAL A 138 3.27 0.09 7.33
C VAL A 138 3.13 -1.04 8.33
N THR A 139 3.95 -1.02 9.39
CA THR A 139 3.87 -2.02 10.46
C THR A 139 2.48 -2.04 11.08
N LYS A 140 1.90 -0.87 11.34
CA LYS A 140 0.55 -0.79 11.92
C LYS A 140 -0.51 -1.32 10.97
N LEU A 141 -0.40 -1.03 9.68
CA LEU A 141 -1.34 -1.52 8.68
C LEU A 141 -1.29 -3.04 8.55
N ILE A 142 -0.08 -3.59 8.54
CA ILE A 142 0.12 -5.05 8.48
C ILE A 142 -0.47 -5.70 9.73
N ALA A 143 -0.22 -5.13 10.91
CA ALA A 143 -0.78 -5.66 12.17
C ALA A 143 -2.30 -5.67 12.13
N GLY A 144 -2.91 -4.59 11.64
CA GLY A 144 -4.35 -4.51 11.47
C GLY A 144 -4.88 -5.53 10.48
N ALA A 145 -4.14 -5.77 9.40
CA ALA A 145 -4.49 -6.77 8.40
C ALA A 145 -4.46 -8.19 9.00
N ILE A 146 -3.41 -8.50 9.76
CA ILE A 146 -3.27 -9.81 10.42
C ILE A 146 -4.44 -10.05 11.37
N GLU A 147 -4.80 -9.05 12.16
CA GLU A 147 -5.93 -9.14 13.07
C GLU A 147 -7.22 -9.44 12.33
N LYS A 148 -7.50 -8.74 11.23
CA LYS A 148 -8.71 -8.96 10.44
C LYS A 148 -8.73 -10.34 9.77
N ILE A 149 -7.59 -10.78 9.24
CA ILE A 149 -7.48 -12.11 8.64
C ILE A 149 -7.77 -13.19 9.69
N THR A 150 -7.24 -13.03 10.89
CA THR A 150 -7.46 -13.95 12.00
C THR A 150 -8.94 -14.00 12.37
N MET A 151 -9.61 -12.85 12.44
CA MET A 151 -11.04 -12.77 12.75
C MET A 151 -11.88 -13.45 11.66
N LEU A 152 -11.56 -13.24 10.40
CA LEU A 152 -12.27 -13.87 9.28
C LEU A 152 -12.12 -15.39 9.33
N THR A 153 -10.94 -15.89 9.66
CA THR A 153 -10.69 -17.33 9.80
C THR A 153 -11.44 -17.92 10.98
N ALA A 154 -11.51 -17.19 12.10
CA ALA A 154 -12.19 -17.65 13.31
C ALA A 154 -13.72 -17.69 13.16
N ALA A 155 -14.27 -16.93 12.19
CA ALA A 155 -15.72 -16.88 11.95
C ALA A 155 -16.24 -18.10 11.18
N HIS A 156 -15.37 -18.99 10.75
CA HIS A 156 -15.77 -20.19 9.98
C HIS A 156 -15.55 -21.49 10.74
#